data_da6bba06a5114e25e4c8315ae2a78762
#
_entry.id   da6bba06a5114e25e4c8315ae2a78762
#
_cell.length_a   1.000
_cell.length_b   1.000
_cell.length_c   1.000
_cell.angle_alpha   90.00
_cell.angle_beta   90.00
_cell.angle_gamma   90.00
#
_symmetry.space_group_name_H-M   'P 1'
#
loop_
_entity.id
_entity.type
_entity.pdbx_description
1 polymer ?
#
loop_
_entity_poly.entity_id
_entity_poly.type
_entity_poly.pdbx_seq_one_letter_code
_entity_poly.pdbx_strand_id
1 'polypeptide(L)'
;MMAQQSEIKDMGKSHYHTEQDKTSQYLSFTLGNEEYGVDILSVQEIRSWEPVSRIPNVPSYEKGVVNLRGSIVPIIDLREKLRIKFADYTSLTVVVVLQTTDDNKTRTMGVVVDSVSDVITINKTEIQNTPDFGAKANNEFINGLISLDDRMIILLNVDKLLELEELESPL
;
A
#
# COMPACT_ATOMS: atom_id res chain seq x y z
N MET A 1 -20.92 -46.12 -13.71
CA MET A 1 -20.49 -45.18 -14.76
C MET A 1 -20.77 -43.71 -14.46
N MET A 2 -21.79 -43.37 -13.66
CA MET A 2 -22.06 -41.96 -13.30
C MET A 2 -21.19 -41.39 -12.14
N ALA A 3 -20.60 -42.26 -11.31
CA ALA A 3 -19.76 -41.82 -10.18
C ALA A 3 -18.35 -41.33 -10.56
N GLN A 4 -17.83 -41.76 -11.72
CA GLN A 4 -16.49 -41.32 -12.16
C GLN A 4 -16.46 -39.94 -12.80
N GLN A 5 -17.59 -39.43 -13.28
CA GLN A 5 -17.66 -38.06 -13.86
C GLN A 5 -17.81 -36.96 -12.81
N SER A 6 -18.26 -37.27 -11.61
CA SER A 6 -18.38 -36.31 -10.52
C SER A 6 -17.05 -36.07 -9.77
N GLU A 7 -16.17 -37.08 -9.73
CA GLU A 7 -14.85 -36.96 -9.09
C GLU A 7 -13.88 -36.09 -9.90
N ILE A 8 -13.98 -36.12 -11.22
CA ILE A 8 -13.11 -35.31 -12.10
C ILE A 8 -13.47 -33.81 -12.04
N LYS A 9 -14.75 -33.49 -11.82
CA LYS A 9 -15.18 -32.09 -11.64
C LYS A 9 -14.76 -31.47 -10.32
N ASP A 10 -14.62 -32.27 -9.28
CA ASP A 10 -14.21 -31.80 -7.95
C ASP A 10 -12.70 -31.55 -7.88
N MET A 11 -11.90 -32.38 -8.54
CA MET A 11 -10.44 -32.18 -8.62
C MET A 11 -10.03 -30.91 -9.39
N GLY A 12 -10.81 -30.50 -10.41
CA GLY A 12 -10.54 -29.28 -11.18
C GLY A 12 -10.80 -27.99 -10.40
N LYS A 13 -11.78 -27.98 -9.52
CA LYS A 13 -12.10 -26.81 -8.69
C LYS A 13 -11.10 -26.60 -7.53
N SER A 14 -10.58 -27.69 -6.98
CA SER A 14 -9.59 -27.64 -5.90
C SER A 14 -8.23 -27.09 -6.38
N HIS A 15 -7.85 -27.33 -7.62
CA HIS A 15 -6.57 -26.88 -8.16
C HIS A 15 -6.56 -25.36 -8.47
N TYR A 16 -7.69 -24.81 -8.93
CA TYR A 16 -7.79 -23.39 -9.22
C TYR A 16 -7.75 -22.50 -7.98
N HIS A 17 -8.33 -22.94 -6.87
CA HIS A 17 -8.30 -22.21 -5.62
C HIS A 17 -6.90 -22.15 -4.98
N THR A 18 -6.11 -23.20 -5.13
CA THR A 18 -4.78 -23.27 -4.50
C THR A 18 -3.72 -22.39 -5.17
N GLU A 19 -3.83 -22.11 -6.48
CA GLU A 19 -2.87 -21.23 -7.17
C GLU A 19 -3.17 -19.74 -6.96
N GLN A 20 -4.46 -19.35 -6.92
CA GLN A 20 -4.85 -17.97 -6.63
C GLN A 20 -4.54 -17.55 -5.20
N ASP A 21 -4.61 -18.48 -4.22
CA ASP A 21 -4.28 -18.21 -2.83
C ASP A 21 -2.77 -18.08 -2.57
N LYS A 22 -1.91 -18.50 -3.52
CA LYS A 22 -0.46 -18.48 -3.38
C LYS A 22 0.20 -17.20 -3.89
N THR A 23 -0.50 -16.43 -4.71
CA THR A 23 0.04 -15.21 -5.30
C THR A 23 -0.66 -13.97 -4.76
N SER A 24 0.06 -12.88 -4.75
CA SER A 24 -0.45 -11.55 -4.42
C SER A 24 0.09 -10.54 -5.41
N GLN A 25 -0.68 -9.48 -5.65
CA GLN A 25 -0.27 -8.39 -6.51
C GLN A 25 -0.03 -7.14 -5.67
N TYR A 26 1.02 -6.41 -6.03
CA TYR A 26 1.42 -5.18 -5.35
C TYR A 26 1.63 -4.07 -6.37
N LEU A 27 1.19 -2.87 -6.02
CA LEU A 27 1.56 -1.67 -6.75
C LEU A 27 2.91 -1.22 -6.22
N SER A 28 3.92 -1.14 -7.09
CA SER A 28 5.24 -0.63 -6.71
C SER A 28 5.36 0.85 -7.03
N PHE A 29 6.03 1.57 -6.14
CA PHE A 29 6.28 3.01 -6.27
C PHE A 29 7.60 3.37 -5.62
N THR A 30 8.10 4.55 -5.94
CA THR A 30 9.40 5.02 -5.46
C THR A 30 9.22 6.06 -4.35
N LEU A 31 9.97 5.91 -3.28
CA LEU A 31 10.15 6.91 -2.23
C LEU A 31 11.65 7.11 -2.01
N GLY A 32 12.14 8.31 -2.28
CA GLY A 32 13.58 8.56 -2.28
C GLY A 32 14.27 7.69 -3.33
N ASN A 33 15.23 6.91 -2.91
CA ASN A 33 15.96 5.99 -3.79
C ASN A 33 15.52 4.53 -3.65
N GLU A 34 14.46 4.29 -2.87
CA GLU A 34 14.01 2.93 -2.58
C GLU A 34 12.65 2.64 -3.22
N GLU A 35 12.42 1.39 -3.53
CA GLU A 35 11.17 0.91 -4.10
C GLU A 35 10.32 0.28 -3.00
N TYR A 36 9.04 0.68 -2.97
CA TYR A 36 8.06 0.21 -2.01
C TYR A 36 6.87 -0.42 -2.74
N GLY A 37 6.10 -1.20 -2.02
CA GLY A 37 4.90 -1.80 -2.58
C GLY A 37 3.75 -1.82 -1.59
N VAL A 38 2.53 -1.69 -2.11
CA VAL A 38 1.29 -1.85 -1.34
C VAL A 38 0.40 -2.85 -2.03
N ASP A 39 -0.40 -3.57 -1.26
CA ASP A 39 -1.38 -4.52 -1.81
C ASP A 39 -2.29 -3.81 -2.80
N ILE A 40 -2.41 -4.35 -4.00
CA ILE A 40 -3.23 -3.75 -5.06
C ILE A 40 -4.71 -3.66 -4.67
N LEU A 41 -5.18 -4.55 -3.79
CA LEU A 41 -6.56 -4.53 -3.32
C LEU A 41 -6.86 -3.31 -2.44
N SER A 42 -5.83 -2.68 -1.87
CA SER A 42 -5.96 -1.45 -1.09
C SER A 42 -5.96 -0.19 -1.94
N VAL A 43 -5.61 -0.28 -3.22
CA VAL A 43 -5.49 0.88 -4.11
C VAL A 43 -6.84 1.19 -4.74
N GLN A 44 -7.37 2.39 -4.48
CA GLN A 44 -8.63 2.86 -5.07
C GLN A 44 -8.40 3.60 -6.37
N GLU A 45 -7.44 4.52 -6.39
CA GLU A 45 -7.07 5.25 -7.60
C GLU A 45 -5.66 5.84 -7.46
N ILE A 46 -5.10 6.25 -8.57
CA ILE A 46 -3.82 6.95 -8.64
C ILE A 46 -4.09 8.28 -9.35
N ARG A 47 -3.66 9.38 -8.74
CA ARG A 47 -3.88 10.73 -9.23
C ARG A 47 -2.58 11.49 -9.34
N SER A 48 -2.49 12.40 -10.30
CA SER A 48 -1.39 13.38 -10.32
C SER A 48 -1.46 14.26 -9.08
N TRP A 49 -0.30 14.66 -8.58
CA TRP A 49 -0.25 15.62 -7.49
C TRP A 49 -0.84 16.96 -7.93
N GLU A 50 -1.75 17.49 -7.13
CA GLU A 50 -2.31 18.83 -7.27
C GLU A 50 -2.34 19.50 -5.89
N PRO A 51 -2.26 20.83 -5.81
CA PRO A 51 -2.38 21.52 -4.53
C PRO A 51 -3.69 21.15 -3.82
N VAL A 52 -3.59 20.92 -2.52
CA VAL A 52 -4.70 20.47 -1.67
C VAL A 52 -5.14 21.59 -0.72
N SER A 53 -6.35 21.48 -0.19
CA SER A 53 -6.84 22.40 0.83
C SER A 53 -6.14 22.10 2.15
N ARG A 54 -5.43 23.09 2.70
CA ARG A 54 -4.67 22.92 3.94
C ARG A 54 -5.56 22.96 5.17
N ILE A 55 -5.24 22.13 6.15
CA ILE A 55 -5.84 22.17 7.48
C ILE A 55 -4.80 22.75 8.45
N PRO A 56 -5.16 23.76 9.24
CA PRO A 56 -4.22 24.34 10.20
C PRO A 56 -3.93 23.39 11.36
N ASN A 57 -2.75 23.56 11.98
CA ASN A 57 -2.34 22.86 13.19
C ASN A 57 -2.23 21.33 13.07
N VAL A 58 -1.91 20.83 11.89
CA VAL A 58 -1.61 19.41 11.65
C VAL A 58 -0.11 19.24 11.43
N PRO A 59 0.44 18.02 11.64
CA PRO A 59 1.84 17.75 11.34
C PRO A 59 2.20 18.08 9.90
N SER A 60 3.48 18.40 9.64
CA SER A 60 3.94 18.84 8.32
C SER A 60 3.72 17.82 7.20
N TYR A 61 3.69 16.53 7.54
CA TYR A 61 3.44 15.49 6.55
C TYR A 61 1.96 15.41 6.12
N GLU A 62 1.03 15.96 6.91
CA GLU A 62 -0.36 16.08 6.52
C GLU A 62 -0.52 17.32 5.62
N LYS A 63 -0.67 17.11 4.32
CA LYS A 63 -0.70 18.19 3.33
C LYS A 63 -2.05 18.89 3.25
N GLY A 64 -3.12 18.20 3.60
CA GLY A 64 -4.47 18.73 3.59
C GLY A 64 -5.49 17.68 3.20
N VAL A 65 -6.57 18.11 2.60
CA VAL A 65 -7.68 17.24 2.20
C VAL A 65 -8.11 17.53 0.77
N VAL A 66 -8.65 16.52 0.13
CA VAL A 66 -9.30 16.66 -1.18
C VAL A 66 -10.70 16.06 -1.12
N ASN A 67 -11.58 16.56 -1.97
CA ASN A 67 -12.90 15.97 -2.14
C ASN A 67 -12.85 14.97 -3.30
N LEU A 68 -13.07 13.70 -2.98
CA LEU A 68 -13.15 12.63 -3.96
C LEU A 68 -14.58 12.09 -3.99
N ARG A 69 -15.34 12.45 -5.01
CA ARG A 69 -16.71 11.97 -5.21
C ARG A 69 -17.62 12.19 -3.99
N GLY A 70 -17.51 13.35 -3.36
CA GLY A 70 -18.27 13.70 -2.16
C GLY A 70 -17.65 13.27 -0.84
N SER A 71 -16.55 12.52 -0.85
CA SER A 71 -15.83 12.12 0.36
C SER A 71 -14.61 12.99 0.58
N ILE A 72 -14.42 13.44 1.81
CA ILE A 72 -13.22 14.19 2.20
C ILE A 72 -12.12 13.20 2.53
N VAL A 73 -11.04 13.26 1.78
CA VAL A 73 -9.92 12.32 1.92
C VAL A 73 -8.67 13.09 2.36
N PRO A 74 -8.07 12.72 3.50
CA PRO A 74 -6.80 13.31 3.93
C PRO A 74 -5.67 12.88 3.01
N ILE A 75 -4.73 13.80 2.78
CA ILE A 75 -3.54 13.57 1.95
C ILE A 75 -2.31 13.75 2.81
N ILE A 76 -1.50 12.71 2.90
CA ILE A 76 -0.22 12.76 3.60
C ILE A 76 0.93 12.58 2.62
N ASP A 77 2.04 13.24 2.90
CA ASP A 77 3.28 12.99 2.17
C ASP A 77 4.00 11.83 2.85
N LEU A 78 4.00 10.69 2.19
CA LEU A 78 4.57 9.47 2.74
C LEU A 78 6.09 9.59 2.94
N ARG A 79 6.76 10.40 2.14
CA ARG A 79 8.20 10.65 2.27
C ARG A 79 8.52 11.35 3.59
N GLU A 80 7.75 12.39 3.93
CA GLU A 80 7.89 13.06 5.21
C GLU A 80 7.49 12.17 6.39
N LYS A 81 6.39 11.44 6.24
CA LYS A 81 5.89 10.52 7.29
C LYS A 81 6.93 9.46 7.65
N LEU A 82 7.57 8.88 6.67
CA LEU A 82 8.60 7.85 6.88
C LEU A 82 10.00 8.43 7.09
N ARG A 83 10.12 9.76 7.14
CA ARG A 83 11.40 10.49 7.33
C ARG A 83 12.44 10.14 6.28
N ILE A 84 11.99 9.97 5.05
CA ILE A 84 12.84 9.75 3.90
C ILE A 84 13.29 11.13 3.39
N LYS A 85 14.53 11.22 2.91
CA LYS A 85 15.05 12.46 2.35
C LYS A 85 14.13 12.96 1.24
N PHE A 86 13.59 14.14 1.44
CA PHE A 86 12.54 14.72 0.61
C PHE A 86 13.08 15.18 -0.74
N ALA A 87 12.44 14.74 -1.81
CA ALA A 87 12.58 15.31 -3.13
C ALA A 87 11.40 16.26 -3.42
N ASP A 88 11.64 17.29 -4.21
CA ASP A 88 10.60 18.25 -4.58
C ASP A 88 9.42 17.58 -5.30
N TYR A 89 8.28 18.26 -5.33
CA TYR A 89 7.15 17.85 -6.14
C TYR A 89 7.49 18.07 -7.62
N THR A 90 7.35 17.02 -8.42
CA THR A 90 7.64 17.05 -9.85
C THR A 90 6.41 16.61 -10.64
N SER A 91 6.52 16.62 -11.97
CA SER A 91 5.46 16.09 -12.84
C SER A 91 5.21 14.59 -12.66
N LEU A 92 6.14 13.86 -12.04
CA LEU A 92 6.01 12.44 -11.75
C LEU A 92 5.38 12.16 -10.38
N THR A 93 5.31 13.15 -9.51
CA THR A 93 4.74 13.01 -8.18
C THR A 93 3.25 12.67 -8.29
N VAL A 94 2.84 11.62 -7.62
CA VAL A 94 1.46 11.13 -7.66
C VAL A 94 0.92 10.92 -6.26
N VAL A 95 -0.41 10.90 -6.17
CA VAL A 95 -1.14 10.52 -4.97
C VAL A 95 -1.75 9.14 -5.20
N VAL A 96 -1.39 8.18 -4.37
CA VAL A 96 -2.01 6.86 -4.36
C VAL A 96 -3.10 6.88 -3.29
N VAL A 97 -4.35 6.73 -3.70
CA VAL A 97 -5.48 6.69 -2.77
C VAL A 97 -5.64 5.26 -2.27
N LEU A 98 -5.45 5.09 -0.98
CA LEU A 98 -5.50 3.79 -0.29
C LEU A 98 -6.78 3.69 0.53
N GLN A 99 -7.36 2.51 0.56
CA GLN A 99 -8.55 2.22 1.34
C GLN A 99 -8.44 0.87 2.03
N THR A 100 -8.85 0.82 3.29
CA THR A 100 -8.98 -0.44 4.04
C THR A 100 -10.35 -0.49 4.70
N THR A 101 -10.86 -1.70 4.89
CA THR A 101 -12.12 -1.93 5.60
C THR A 101 -11.87 -2.93 6.72
N ASP A 102 -12.21 -2.53 7.95
CA ASP A 102 -12.07 -3.32 9.15
C ASP A 102 -13.32 -3.10 10.02
N ASP A 103 -13.94 -4.18 10.49
CA ASP A 103 -15.13 -4.17 11.34
C ASP A 103 -16.22 -3.20 10.86
N ASN A 104 -16.54 -3.22 9.57
CA ASN A 104 -17.50 -2.33 8.90
C ASN A 104 -17.06 -0.87 8.85
N LYS A 105 -15.84 -0.55 9.27
CA LYS A 105 -15.28 0.79 9.15
C LYS A 105 -14.34 0.86 7.97
N THR A 106 -14.63 1.79 7.04
CA THR A 106 -13.79 2.05 5.88
C THR A 106 -12.93 3.28 6.15
N ARG A 107 -11.62 3.15 5.95
CA ARG A 107 -10.65 4.24 6.05
C ARG A 107 -10.07 4.49 4.68
N THR A 108 -10.01 5.75 4.29
CA THR A 108 -9.44 6.17 3.01
C THR A 108 -8.43 7.28 3.23
N MET A 109 -7.28 7.18 2.57
CA MET A 109 -6.21 8.17 2.68
C MET A 109 -5.44 8.22 1.36
N GLY A 110 -5.06 9.42 0.95
CA GLY A 110 -4.13 9.58 -0.16
C GLY A 110 -2.70 9.73 0.35
N VAL A 111 -1.77 9.00 -0.25
CA VAL A 111 -0.35 9.09 0.07
C VAL A 111 0.42 9.63 -1.11
N VAL A 112 1.27 10.64 -0.86
CA VAL A 112 2.12 11.21 -1.91
C VAL A 112 3.39 10.39 -2.02
N VAL A 113 3.71 9.98 -3.24
CA VAL A 113 4.92 9.21 -3.58
C VAL A 113 5.65 9.88 -4.74
N ASP A 114 6.93 9.58 -4.92
CA ASP A 114 7.74 10.21 -5.97
C ASP A 114 7.26 9.82 -7.37
N SER A 115 6.96 8.55 -7.57
CA SER A 115 6.44 8.04 -8.83
C SER A 115 5.89 6.63 -8.63
N VAL A 116 4.95 6.24 -9.46
CA VAL A 116 4.45 4.86 -9.53
C VAL A 116 5.24 4.13 -10.61
N SER A 117 5.64 2.91 -10.33
CA SER A 117 6.43 2.09 -11.26
C SER A 117 5.57 1.05 -11.97
N ASP A 118 5.06 0.05 -11.25
CA ASP A 118 4.50 -1.13 -11.88
C ASP A 118 3.57 -1.90 -10.95
N VAL A 119 2.78 -2.81 -11.50
CA VAL A 119 2.06 -3.81 -10.71
C VAL A 119 2.83 -5.13 -10.82
N ILE A 120 3.24 -5.67 -9.69
CA ILE A 120 4.00 -6.91 -9.64
C ILE A 120 3.16 -8.03 -9.05
N THR A 121 3.31 -9.23 -9.60
CA THR A 121 2.70 -10.45 -9.08
C THR A 121 3.78 -11.30 -8.46
N ILE A 122 3.61 -11.65 -7.19
CA ILE A 122 4.58 -12.44 -6.46
C ILE A 122 3.93 -13.65 -5.79
N ASN A 123 4.74 -14.67 -5.55
CA ASN A 123 4.33 -15.77 -4.71
C ASN A 123 4.50 -15.36 -3.24
N LYS A 124 3.51 -15.62 -2.41
CA LYS A 124 3.54 -15.27 -0.97
C LYS A 124 4.74 -15.89 -0.25
N THR A 125 5.25 -17.02 -0.75
CA THR A 125 6.44 -17.66 -0.18
C THR A 125 7.74 -16.88 -0.45
N GLU A 126 7.73 -15.96 -1.40
CA GLU A 126 8.90 -15.12 -1.73
C GLU A 126 9.03 -13.91 -0.80
N ILE A 127 8.01 -13.63 0.02
CA ILE A 127 8.04 -12.52 0.97
C ILE A 127 8.94 -12.90 2.14
N GLN A 128 9.97 -12.10 2.36
CA GLN A 128 10.93 -12.29 3.44
C GLN A 128 10.57 -11.39 4.63
N ASN A 129 10.83 -11.87 5.82
CA ASN A 129 10.64 -11.07 7.03
C ASN A 129 11.67 -9.95 7.07
N THR A 130 11.26 -8.81 7.60
CA THR A 130 12.15 -7.68 7.82
C THR A 130 13.15 -8.02 8.91
N PRO A 131 14.47 -7.81 8.66
CA PRO A 131 15.47 -8.00 9.72
C PRO A 131 15.20 -7.08 10.91
N ASP A 132 15.52 -7.55 12.10
CA ASP A 132 15.42 -6.76 13.33
C ASP A 132 16.61 -5.80 13.42
N PHE A 133 16.36 -4.51 13.27
CA PHE A 133 17.37 -3.46 13.39
C PHE A 133 17.42 -2.83 14.79
N GLY A 134 16.78 -3.46 15.78
CA GLY A 134 16.71 -2.97 17.16
C GLY A 134 15.49 -2.10 17.46
N ALA A 135 15.31 -1.75 18.74
CA ALA A 135 14.11 -1.10 19.26
C ALA A 135 13.85 0.32 18.72
N LYS A 136 14.85 0.95 18.10
CA LYS A 136 14.74 2.30 17.54
C LYS A 136 14.25 2.33 16.09
N ALA A 137 14.24 1.18 15.39
CA ALA A 137 13.74 1.10 14.03
C ALA A 137 12.23 0.91 14.06
N ASN A 138 11.50 1.84 13.45
CA ASN A 138 10.05 1.77 13.36
C ASN A 138 9.65 0.86 12.20
N ASN A 139 9.53 -0.43 12.47
CA ASN A 139 9.19 -1.45 11.48
C ASN A 139 7.69 -1.78 11.44
N GLU A 140 6.86 -1.03 12.16
CA GLU A 140 5.42 -1.30 12.24
C GLU A 140 4.72 -1.19 10.88
N PHE A 141 5.24 -0.33 9.99
CA PHE A 141 4.68 -0.12 8.67
C PHE A 141 5.15 -1.13 7.63
N ILE A 142 6.08 -2.00 7.96
CA ILE A 142 6.68 -2.92 7.00
C ILE A 142 6.13 -4.32 7.19
N ASN A 143 5.53 -4.88 6.13
CA ASN A 143 5.02 -6.25 6.10
C ASN A 143 6.07 -7.28 5.69
N GLY A 144 7.11 -6.85 4.99
CA GLY A 144 8.14 -7.75 4.50
C GLY A 144 8.92 -7.14 3.36
N LEU A 145 9.81 -7.93 2.82
CA LEU A 145 10.70 -7.56 1.73
C LEU A 145 10.58 -8.57 0.60
N ILE A 146 10.67 -8.08 -0.63
CA ILE A 146 10.73 -8.94 -1.82
C ILE A 146 12.02 -8.63 -2.58
N SER A 147 12.70 -9.68 -3.00
CA SER A 147 13.84 -9.58 -3.90
C SER A 147 13.40 -10.02 -5.30
N LEU A 148 13.44 -9.11 -6.26
CA LEU A 148 13.13 -9.37 -7.67
C LEU A 148 14.35 -9.00 -8.50
N ASP A 149 15.02 -9.99 -9.09
CA ASP A 149 16.26 -9.79 -9.84
C ASP A 149 17.28 -9.00 -9.00
N ASP A 150 17.68 -7.81 -9.44
CA ASP A 150 18.58 -6.93 -8.72
C ASP A 150 17.89 -5.87 -7.87
N ARG A 151 16.55 -5.93 -7.74
CA ARG A 151 15.75 -4.95 -7.01
C ARG A 151 15.22 -5.54 -5.71
N MET A 152 15.13 -4.71 -4.70
CA MET A 152 14.46 -5.04 -3.46
C MET A 152 13.25 -4.12 -3.30
N ILE A 153 12.11 -4.69 -2.96
CA ILE A 153 10.87 -3.94 -2.75
C ILE A 153 10.44 -4.11 -1.29
N ILE A 154 10.20 -2.98 -0.63
CA ILE A 154 9.75 -2.96 0.76
C ILE A 154 8.23 -2.91 0.77
N LEU A 155 7.59 -3.95 1.30
CA LEU A 155 6.13 -4.02 1.38
C LEU A 155 5.62 -3.25 2.59
N LEU A 156 4.72 -2.31 2.36
CA LEU A 156 4.09 -1.52 3.41
C LEU A 156 2.79 -2.16 3.86
N ASN A 157 2.53 -2.07 5.15
CA ASN A 157 1.28 -2.47 5.78
C ASN A 157 0.30 -1.29 5.74
N VAL A 158 -0.65 -1.33 4.81
CA VAL A 158 -1.61 -0.25 4.62
C VAL A 158 -2.52 -0.10 5.84
N ASP A 159 -2.96 -1.20 6.44
CA ASP A 159 -3.83 -1.17 7.62
C ASP A 159 -3.15 -0.43 8.78
N LYS A 160 -1.89 -0.74 9.04
CA LYS A 160 -1.10 -0.06 10.08
C LYS A 160 -0.87 1.41 9.76
N LEU A 161 -0.62 1.72 8.50
CA LEU A 161 -0.38 3.08 8.07
C LEU A 161 -1.63 3.96 8.27
N LEU A 162 -2.81 3.47 7.91
CA LEU A 162 -4.05 4.20 8.07
C LEU A 162 -4.51 4.25 9.54
N GLU A 163 -4.31 3.19 10.29
CA GLU A 163 -4.64 3.12 11.72
C GLU A 163 -3.86 4.16 12.53
N LEU A 164 -2.57 4.29 12.29
CA LEU A 164 -1.74 5.25 13.02
C LEU A 164 -2.10 6.70 12.69
N GLU A 165 -2.47 6.99 11.46
CA GLU A 165 -2.94 8.33 11.09
C GLU A 165 -4.25 8.71 11.82
N GLU A 166 -5.14 7.77 12.00
CA GLU A 166 -6.39 8.01 12.73
C GLU A 166 -6.14 8.31 14.20
N LEU A 167 -5.15 7.65 14.83
CA LEU A 167 -4.79 7.86 16.22
C LEU A 167 -4.01 9.16 16.45
N GLU A 168 -3.22 9.59 15.48
CA GLU A 168 -2.41 10.81 15.55
C GLU A 168 -3.20 12.06 15.16
N SER A 169 -4.32 11.90 14.47
CA SER A 169 -5.16 13.02 14.05
C SER A 169 -6.00 13.52 15.22
N PRO A 170 -5.99 14.83 15.54
CA PRO A 170 -6.81 15.41 16.62
C PRO A 170 -8.30 15.51 16.28
N LEU A 171 -8.69 15.04 15.12
CA LEU A 171 -10.10 14.99 14.71
C LEU A 171 -10.66 13.59 15.03
#